data_1ed5aa636a3709ca2fd665d021ce42af
#
_entry.id   1ed5aa636a3709ca2fd665d021ce42af
#
_cell.length_a   1.000
_cell.length_b   1.000
_cell.length_c   1.000
_cell.angle_alpha   90.00
_cell.angle_beta   90.00
_cell.angle_gamma   90.00
#
_symmetry.space_group_name_H-M   'P 1'
#
loop_
_entity.id
_entity.type
_entity.pdbx_description
1 polymer ?
#
loop_
_entity_poly.entity_id
_entity_poly.type
_entity_poly.pdbx_seq_one_letter_code
_entity_poly.pdbx_strand_id
1 'polypeptide(L)'
;MIDVLDHGYVKLVDQMGSELSIVNAARVSFSSESSSMSRRDIGLIQYLSKHGHMSPFRHVVFSFEVKAPLMVARQWMKYRVGSDHGPDTAELLGIAVPEELQDSFYELLRQLEWMPAGDDEGFGDRFYARNEVSRRYVTLEPEWYIPASNRWRSAPESKKQGSGDPLTEDTGKVLTELLQQGLRDGMLRYDEAMRLGVAPEQARGFLPSMYFLYTSWRWTASLQAVMHFIDQRLVQDGAQSEIREYARAVYDEVHSAFPNAFEALTTTV
;
A
#
# COMPACT_ATOMS: atom_id res chain seq x y z
N MET A 1 -2.70 -3.94 17.22
CA MET A 1 -3.08 -2.61 16.69
C MET A 1 -1.99 -1.63 17.10
N ILE A 2 -1.44 -0.93 16.13
CA ILE A 2 -0.35 0.03 16.28
C ILE A 2 -0.85 1.39 15.84
N ASP A 3 -0.80 2.38 16.73
CA ASP A 3 -1.18 3.76 16.43
C ASP A 3 -0.11 4.43 15.55
N VAL A 4 -0.55 5.22 14.57
CA VAL A 4 0.33 5.87 13.58
C VAL A 4 -0.14 7.30 13.37
N LEU A 5 0.77 8.27 13.39
CA LEU A 5 0.49 9.71 13.36
C LEU A 5 -0.38 10.13 14.57
N ASP A 6 -1.31 11.07 14.36
CA ASP A 6 -2.15 11.62 15.42
C ASP A 6 -3.46 10.84 15.67
N HIS A 7 -4.06 10.28 14.59
CA HIS A 7 -5.36 9.59 14.68
C HIS A 7 -5.43 8.30 13.84
N GLY A 8 -4.33 7.91 13.21
CA GLY A 8 -4.28 6.73 12.37
C GLY A 8 -3.88 5.46 13.12
N TYR A 9 -4.05 4.33 12.48
CA TYR A 9 -3.60 3.03 13.01
C TYR A 9 -3.45 1.99 11.91
N VAL A 10 -2.71 0.94 12.26
CA VAL A 10 -2.67 -0.34 11.54
C VAL A 10 -3.05 -1.44 12.53
N LYS A 11 -3.90 -2.35 12.09
CA LYS A 11 -4.33 -3.51 12.88
C LYS A 11 -4.37 -4.74 11.99
N LEU A 12 -3.57 -5.74 12.32
CA LEU A 12 -3.75 -7.08 11.74
C LEU A 12 -5.05 -7.68 12.28
N VAL A 13 -5.95 -8.07 11.39
CA VAL A 13 -7.27 -8.62 11.75
C VAL A 13 -7.29 -10.11 11.62
N ASP A 14 -6.67 -10.63 10.52
CA ASP A 14 -6.66 -12.05 10.23
C ASP A 14 -5.43 -12.40 9.38
N GLN A 15 -5.05 -13.67 9.45
CA GLN A 15 -3.90 -14.21 8.75
C GLN A 15 -4.17 -15.65 8.33
N MET A 16 -3.86 -15.97 7.09
CA MET A 16 -3.86 -17.32 6.58
C MET A 16 -2.43 -17.75 6.23
N GLY A 17 -2.04 -18.95 6.66
CA GLY A 17 -0.73 -19.52 6.36
C GLY A 17 0.38 -19.11 7.33
N SER A 18 1.55 -19.67 7.11
CA SER A 18 2.78 -19.49 7.90
C SER A 18 4.01 -19.64 6.99
N GLU A 19 5.22 -19.46 7.52
CA GLU A 19 6.45 -19.79 6.77
C GLU A 19 6.50 -21.23 6.28
N LEU A 20 5.91 -22.15 7.03
CA LEU A 20 5.79 -23.55 6.61
C LEU A 20 4.90 -23.72 5.37
N SER A 21 3.88 -22.88 5.22
CA SER A 21 3.03 -22.83 4.02
C SER A 21 3.84 -22.45 2.78
N ILE A 22 4.78 -21.49 2.90
CA ILE A 22 5.68 -21.09 1.82
C ILE A 22 6.55 -22.27 1.38
N VAL A 23 7.15 -22.97 2.36
CA VAL A 23 8.02 -24.12 2.13
C VAL A 23 7.26 -25.24 1.45
N ASN A 24 6.09 -25.60 1.96
CA ASN A 24 5.30 -26.71 1.43
C ASN A 24 4.73 -26.39 0.04
N ALA A 25 4.32 -25.15 -0.21
CA ALA A 25 3.94 -24.71 -1.55
C ALA A 25 5.08 -24.88 -2.56
N ALA A 26 6.31 -24.52 -2.19
CA ALA A 26 7.47 -24.72 -3.06
C ALA A 26 7.82 -26.20 -3.27
N ARG A 27 7.52 -27.05 -2.30
CA ARG A 27 7.85 -28.51 -2.34
C ARG A 27 6.82 -29.39 -3.03
N VAL A 28 5.68 -28.85 -3.42
CA VAL A 28 4.63 -29.63 -4.13
C VAL A 28 5.20 -30.42 -5.31
N SER A 29 6.10 -29.82 -6.08
CA SER A 29 6.75 -30.46 -7.23
C SER A 29 7.67 -31.65 -6.85
N PHE A 30 8.04 -31.77 -5.60
CA PHE A 30 8.91 -32.83 -5.10
C PHE A 30 8.15 -33.90 -4.29
N SER A 31 6.82 -33.81 -4.23
CA SER A 31 5.96 -34.72 -3.44
C SER A 31 6.45 -34.88 -1.99
N SER A 32 7.00 -33.81 -1.41
CA SER A 32 7.54 -33.80 -0.05
C SER A 32 6.93 -32.67 0.75
N GLU A 33 6.69 -32.89 2.03
CA GLU A 33 6.10 -31.92 2.94
C GLU A 33 6.94 -31.83 4.22
N SER A 34 7.11 -30.63 4.74
CA SER A 34 7.71 -30.36 6.04
C SER A 34 6.61 -30.24 7.09
N SER A 35 6.76 -30.90 8.23
CA SER A 35 5.87 -30.77 9.39
C SER A 35 6.33 -29.69 10.38
N SER A 36 7.58 -29.26 10.29
CA SER A 36 8.16 -28.18 11.11
C SER A 36 9.31 -27.51 10.36
N MET A 37 9.59 -26.26 10.71
CA MET A 37 10.66 -25.48 10.11
C MET A 37 12.04 -26.05 10.46
N SER A 38 12.88 -26.27 9.46
CA SER A 38 14.26 -26.71 9.59
C SER A 38 15.22 -25.67 8.96
N ARG A 39 16.53 -25.82 9.20
CA ARG A 39 17.55 -24.99 8.54
C ARG A 39 17.47 -25.04 7.01
N ARG A 40 17.08 -26.18 6.44
CA ARG A 40 16.89 -26.33 4.99
C ARG A 40 15.69 -25.55 4.49
N ASP A 41 14.63 -25.47 5.30
CA ASP A 41 13.43 -24.71 4.98
C ASP A 41 13.71 -23.19 5.01
N ILE A 42 14.47 -22.73 5.97
CA ILE A 42 14.94 -21.33 6.03
C ILE A 42 15.76 -21.00 4.79
N GLY A 43 16.75 -21.86 4.45
CA GLY A 43 17.55 -21.67 3.24
C GLY A 43 16.70 -21.70 1.96
N LEU A 44 15.61 -22.46 1.91
CA LEU A 44 14.68 -22.47 0.79
C LEU A 44 13.93 -21.14 0.68
N ILE A 45 13.39 -20.59 1.76
CA ILE A 45 12.73 -19.28 1.77
C ILE A 45 13.68 -18.19 1.25
N GLN A 46 14.91 -18.15 1.76
CA GLN A 46 15.92 -17.20 1.33
C GLN A 46 16.28 -17.37 -0.16
N TYR A 47 16.41 -18.60 -0.64
CA TYR A 47 16.66 -18.91 -2.04
C TYR A 47 15.53 -18.41 -2.94
N LEU A 48 14.27 -18.73 -2.58
CA LEU A 48 13.09 -18.32 -3.35
C LEU A 48 12.99 -16.80 -3.46
N SER A 49 13.16 -16.09 -2.35
CA SER A 49 13.13 -14.63 -2.31
C SER A 49 14.24 -14.03 -3.17
N LYS A 50 15.49 -14.49 -3.00
CA LYS A 50 16.66 -13.98 -3.73
C LYS A 50 16.56 -14.16 -5.25
N HIS A 51 15.90 -15.22 -5.70
CA HIS A 51 15.75 -15.52 -7.13
C HIS A 51 14.39 -15.08 -7.70
N GLY A 52 13.60 -14.31 -6.95
CA GLY A 52 12.32 -13.79 -7.42
C GLY A 52 11.23 -14.84 -7.58
N HIS A 53 11.42 -16.04 -7.04
CA HIS A 53 10.40 -17.11 -7.06
C HIS A 53 9.30 -16.83 -6.02
N MET A 54 8.48 -15.81 -6.27
CA MET A 54 7.56 -15.27 -5.27
C MET A 54 6.21 -16.01 -5.17
N SER A 55 5.89 -16.93 -6.10
CA SER A 55 4.61 -17.65 -6.07
C SER A 55 4.33 -18.39 -4.73
N PRO A 56 5.30 -19.02 -4.04
CA PRO A 56 5.03 -19.64 -2.75
C PRO A 56 4.61 -18.65 -1.66
N PHE A 57 5.07 -17.39 -1.72
CA PHE A 57 4.71 -16.34 -0.76
C PHE A 57 3.26 -15.86 -0.91
N ARG A 58 2.61 -16.17 -2.05
CA ARG A 58 1.19 -15.85 -2.29
C ARG A 58 0.23 -16.79 -1.55
N HIS A 59 0.71 -17.92 -1.03
CA HIS A 59 -0.08 -18.82 -0.20
C HIS A 59 -0.23 -18.35 1.26
N VAL A 60 0.38 -17.22 1.60
CA VAL A 60 0.18 -16.52 2.88
C VAL A 60 -0.55 -15.23 2.59
N VAL A 61 -1.64 -14.98 3.30
CA VAL A 61 -2.53 -13.84 3.11
C VAL A 61 -2.81 -13.17 4.44
N PHE A 62 -2.83 -11.84 4.44
CA PHE A 62 -3.15 -11.01 5.60
C PHE A 62 -4.38 -10.15 5.32
N SER A 63 -5.14 -9.86 6.36
CA SER A 63 -6.21 -8.88 6.35
C SER A 63 -5.92 -7.81 7.40
N PHE A 64 -5.69 -6.58 6.95
CA PHE A 64 -5.45 -5.43 7.81
C PHE A 64 -6.66 -4.51 7.84
N GLU A 65 -6.88 -3.86 8.97
CA GLU A 65 -7.70 -2.67 9.10
C GLU A 65 -6.77 -1.47 9.25
N VAL A 66 -6.95 -0.46 8.42
CA VAL A 66 -6.06 0.69 8.36
C VAL A 66 -6.89 1.96 8.42
N LYS A 67 -6.44 2.92 9.24
CA LYS A 67 -6.92 4.30 9.22
C LYS A 67 -5.74 5.22 8.92
N ALA A 68 -5.79 5.93 7.81
CA ALA A 68 -4.72 6.83 7.38
C ALA A 68 -5.24 8.03 6.59
N PRO A 69 -4.44 9.12 6.49
CA PRO A 69 -4.76 10.22 5.60
C PRO A 69 -4.83 9.77 4.13
N LEU A 70 -5.68 10.41 3.34
CA LEU A 70 -5.86 10.06 1.92
C LEU A 70 -4.55 10.10 1.13
N MET A 71 -3.61 10.99 1.47
CA MET A 71 -2.29 11.02 0.82
C MET A 71 -1.50 9.72 1.01
N VAL A 72 -1.63 9.07 2.17
CA VAL A 72 -1.03 7.76 2.45
C VAL A 72 -1.83 6.66 1.73
N ALA A 73 -3.16 6.69 1.87
CA ALA A 73 -4.04 5.71 1.25
C ALA A 73 -3.81 5.62 -0.27
N ARG A 74 -3.69 6.76 -0.98
CA ARG A 74 -3.43 6.79 -2.42
C ARG A 74 -2.10 6.15 -2.84
N GLN A 75 -1.08 6.28 -2.02
CA GLN A 75 0.19 5.61 -2.27
C GLN A 75 0.12 4.11 -1.96
N TRP A 76 -0.68 3.73 -0.94
CA TRP A 76 -0.87 2.34 -0.53
C TRP A 76 -1.65 1.50 -1.54
N MET A 77 -2.68 2.09 -2.16
CA MET A 77 -3.58 1.41 -3.11
C MET A 77 -2.89 0.83 -4.33
N LYS A 78 -1.64 1.21 -4.59
CA LYS A 78 -0.83 0.66 -5.69
C LYS A 78 -0.28 -0.73 -5.40
N TYR A 79 -0.24 -1.14 -4.11
CA TYR A 79 0.31 -2.43 -3.69
C TYR A 79 -0.78 -3.49 -3.74
N ARG A 80 -0.96 -4.01 -4.94
CA ARG A 80 -1.79 -5.18 -5.23
C ARG A 80 -0.88 -6.39 -5.25
N VAL A 81 -1.37 -7.51 -4.80
CA VAL A 81 -0.59 -8.70 -4.63
C VAL A 81 -0.14 -9.28 -5.94
N GLY A 82 1.08 -9.77 -5.91
CA GLY A 82 1.65 -10.46 -7.03
C GLY A 82 1.49 -9.73 -8.33
N SER A 83 0.92 -8.55 -8.21
CA SER A 83 0.70 -7.69 -9.31
C SER A 83 2.01 -7.06 -9.67
N ASP A 84 2.57 -7.51 -10.66
CA ASP A 84 2.59 -6.71 -11.84
C ASP A 84 3.67 -5.65 -11.86
N HIS A 85 4.73 -5.96 -11.17
CA HIS A 85 6.04 -5.65 -11.72
C HIS A 85 6.66 -6.94 -12.29
N GLY A 86 5.79 -7.89 -12.68
CA GLY A 86 6.18 -9.00 -13.53
C GLY A 86 6.60 -8.45 -14.89
N PRO A 87 7.42 -9.18 -15.63
CA PRO A 87 7.76 -8.83 -16.99
C PRO A 87 6.48 -8.59 -17.79
N ASP A 88 6.52 -7.62 -18.69
CA ASP A 88 5.46 -7.36 -19.65
C ASP A 88 4.94 -8.70 -20.22
N THR A 89 3.65 -8.78 -20.53
CA THR A 89 3.03 -10.01 -21.09
C THR A 89 3.82 -10.51 -22.28
N ALA A 90 4.40 -9.63 -23.09
CA ALA A 90 5.28 -9.97 -24.20
C ALA A 90 6.58 -10.63 -23.74
N GLU A 91 7.18 -10.16 -22.65
CA GLU A 91 8.38 -10.73 -22.02
C GLU A 91 8.08 -12.09 -21.38
N LEU A 92 6.92 -12.23 -20.73
CA LEU A 92 6.42 -13.51 -20.20
C LEU A 92 6.23 -14.57 -21.27
N LEU A 93 5.81 -14.16 -22.46
CA LEU A 93 5.64 -15.03 -23.62
C LEU A 93 6.95 -15.24 -24.39
N GLY A 94 8.05 -14.58 -24.02
CA GLY A 94 9.31 -14.61 -24.76
C GLY A 94 9.22 -13.97 -26.13
N ILE A 95 8.28 -13.06 -26.34
CA ILE A 95 8.03 -12.40 -27.61
C ILE A 95 8.59 -10.98 -27.56
N ALA A 96 9.60 -10.69 -28.37
CA ALA A 96 10.03 -9.32 -28.59
C ALA A 96 9.04 -8.62 -29.53
N VAL A 97 8.16 -7.78 -28.99
CA VAL A 97 7.23 -6.99 -29.79
C VAL A 97 7.90 -5.65 -30.13
N PRO A 98 8.14 -5.35 -31.43
CA PRO A 98 8.61 -4.04 -31.84
C PRO A 98 7.67 -2.93 -31.34
N GLU A 99 8.24 -1.77 -30.96
CA GLU A 99 7.51 -0.67 -30.35
C GLU A 99 6.30 -0.23 -31.21
N GLU A 100 6.48 -0.18 -32.52
CA GLU A 100 5.44 0.17 -33.48
C GLU A 100 4.27 -0.83 -33.57
N LEU A 101 4.41 -2.04 -33.04
CA LEU A 101 3.39 -3.10 -33.06
C LEU A 101 2.79 -3.36 -31.67
N GLN A 102 3.27 -2.71 -30.62
CA GLN A 102 2.83 -2.97 -29.25
C GLN A 102 1.32 -2.73 -29.09
N ASP A 103 0.79 -1.61 -29.55
CA ASP A 103 -0.64 -1.31 -29.45
C ASP A 103 -1.51 -2.36 -30.15
N SER A 104 -1.09 -2.81 -31.32
CA SER A 104 -1.81 -3.85 -32.09
C SER A 104 -1.71 -5.21 -31.41
N PHE A 105 -0.59 -5.52 -30.78
CA PHE A 105 -0.38 -6.75 -30.03
C PHE A 105 -1.25 -6.79 -28.76
N TYR A 106 -1.28 -5.71 -28.00
CA TYR A 106 -2.13 -5.61 -26.81
C TYR A 106 -3.62 -5.62 -27.17
N GLU A 107 -4.02 -5.02 -28.28
CA GLU A 107 -5.39 -5.09 -28.78
C GLU A 107 -5.78 -6.53 -29.17
N LEU A 108 -4.87 -7.27 -29.79
CA LEU A 108 -5.09 -8.69 -30.08
C LEU A 108 -5.24 -9.53 -28.82
N LEU A 109 -4.42 -9.30 -27.80
CA LEU A 109 -4.54 -9.99 -26.50
C LEU A 109 -5.87 -9.70 -25.81
N ARG A 110 -6.40 -8.47 -25.92
CA ARG A 110 -7.72 -8.11 -25.42
C ARG A 110 -8.84 -8.82 -26.18
N GLN A 111 -8.76 -8.89 -27.50
CA GLN A 111 -9.74 -9.60 -28.34
C GLN A 111 -9.75 -11.11 -28.10
N LEU A 112 -8.63 -11.68 -27.69
CA LEU A 112 -8.51 -13.09 -27.33
C LEU A 112 -8.93 -13.37 -25.85
N GLU A 113 -9.45 -12.38 -25.16
CA GLU A 113 -9.77 -12.45 -23.72
C GLU A 113 -8.58 -12.83 -22.83
N TRP A 114 -7.35 -12.67 -23.34
CA TRP A 114 -6.13 -12.90 -22.59
C TRP A 114 -5.75 -11.72 -21.70
N MET A 115 -6.35 -10.57 -21.94
CA MET A 115 -6.28 -9.40 -21.08
C MET A 115 -7.71 -8.95 -20.74
N PRO A 116 -8.01 -8.64 -19.47
CA PRO A 116 -9.32 -8.14 -19.09
C PRO A 116 -9.60 -6.79 -19.75
N ALA A 117 -10.84 -6.61 -20.17
CA ALA A 117 -11.34 -5.34 -20.66
C ALA A 117 -11.54 -4.39 -19.47
N GLY A 118 -10.62 -3.44 -19.29
CA GLY A 118 -10.73 -2.38 -18.27
C GLY A 118 -9.39 -2.08 -17.61
N ASP A 119 -9.14 -0.82 -17.40
CA ASP A 119 -7.84 -0.28 -16.97
C ASP A 119 -7.44 -0.65 -15.52
N ASP A 120 -8.30 -1.34 -14.76
CA ASP A 120 -8.09 -1.61 -13.34
C ASP A 120 -8.19 -3.08 -12.91
N GLU A 121 -8.58 -3.97 -13.80
CA GLU A 121 -8.72 -5.40 -13.49
C GLU A 121 -7.73 -6.24 -14.31
N GLY A 122 -6.46 -5.89 -14.23
CA GLY A 122 -5.40 -6.75 -14.74
C GLY A 122 -5.55 -8.17 -14.21
N PHE A 123 -4.87 -9.16 -14.80
CA PHE A 123 -4.70 -10.55 -14.30
C PHE A 123 -4.27 -10.54 -12.82
N GLY A 124 -5.01 -9.71 -12.10
CA GLY A 124 -4.75 -9.25 -10.78
C GLY A 124 -5.23 -10.28 -9.83
N ASP A 125 -4.52 -10.40 -8.94
CA ASP A 125 -4.59 -10.95 -7.66
C ASP A 125 -6.02 -11.17 -7.13
N ARG A 126 -6.46 -12.39 -7.24
CA ARG A 126 -7.76 -12.83 -6.69
C ARG A 126 -7.87 -12.66 -5.18
N PHE A 127 -6.74 -12.39 -4.51
CA PHE A 127 -6.67 -12.19 -3.06
C PHE A 127 -6.62 -10.72 -2.65
N TYR A 128 -6.61 -9.79 -3.62
CA TYR A 128 -6.71 -8.38 -3.29
C TYR A 128 -8.17 -7.99 -3.05
N ALA A 129 -8.45 -7.57 -1.83
CA ALA A 129 -9.73 -6.98 -1.50
C ALA A 129 -9.52 -5.68 -0.73
N ARG A 130 -10.33 -4.69 -1.06
CA ARG A 130 -10.36 -3.41 -0.38
C ARG A 130 -11.80 -2.93 -0.20
N ASN A 131 -12.14 -2.64 1.03
CA ASN A 131 -13.39 -2.00 1.38
C ASN A 131 -13.06 -0.71 2.14
N GLU A 132 -13.50 0.41 1.61
CA GLU A 132 -13.31 1.72 2.22
C GLU A 132 -14.58 2.21 2.89
N VAL A 133 -14.44 2.91 4.00
CA VAL A 133 -15.56 3.58 4.67
C VAL A 133 -16.20 4.58 3.73
N SER A 134 -17.49 4.40 3.50
CA SER A 134 -18.29 5.30 2.66
C SER A 134 -19.17 6.21 3.52
N ARG A 135 -18.95 7.50 3.43
CA ARG A 135 -19.79 8.53 4.05
C ARG A 135 -21.21 8.62 3.45
N ARG A 136 -21.49 7.85 2.40
CA ARG A 136 -22.84 7.74 1.86
C ARG A 136 -23.78 7.00 2.80
N TYR A 137 -23.24 6.14 3.66
CA TYR A 137 -24.02 5.31 4.58
C TYR A 137 -23.91 5.75 6.03
N VAL A 138 -22.90 6.50 6.39
CA VAL A 138 -22.67 6.95 7.76
C VAL A 138 -22.19 8.41 7.74
N THR A 139 -22.82 9.25 8.55
CA THR A 139 -22.34 10.60 8.82
C THR A 139 -21.16 10.48 9.78
N LEU A 140 -19.96 10.50 9.25
CA LEU A 140 -18.73 10.55 10.04
C LEU A 140 -18.28 12.00 10.15
N GLU A 141 -17.91 12.40 11.34
CA GLU A 141 -17.20 13.67 11.52
C GLU A 141 -15.86 13.62 10.77
N PRO A 142 -15.52 14.64 9.98
CA PRO A 142 -14.25 14.67 9.29
C PRO A 142 -13.11 14.82 10.29
N GLU A 143 -12.10 13.96 10.17
CA GLU A 143 -10.83 14.08 10.92
C GLU A 143 -9.70 14.33 9.93
N TRP A 144 -8.77 15.21 10.30
CA TRP A 144 -7.60 15.51 9.48
C TRP A 144 -6.32 15.23 10.23
N TYR A 145 -5.34 14.70 9.52
CA TYR A 145 -3.96 14.72 9.96
C TYR A 145 -3.46 16.17 10.02
N ILE A 146 -3.02 16.59 11.18
CA ILE A 146 -2.45 17.92 11.38
C ILE A 146 -0.97 17.75 11.74
N PRO A 147 -0.05 17.94 10.77
CA PRO A 147 1.38 17.82 11.05
C PRO A 147 1.78 18.74 12.20
N ALA A 148 2.46 18.17 13.20
CA ALA A 148 3.11 18.98 14.23
C ALA A 148 4.17 19.89 13.63
N SER A 149 4.55 20.97 14.31
CA SER A 149 5.48 21.99 13.79
C SER A 149 6.79 21.40 13.27
N ASN A 150 7.31 20.36 13.88
CA ASN A 150 8.55 19.68 13.51
C ASN A 150 8.39 18.63 12.38
N ARG A 151 7.19 18.46 11.85
CA ARG A 151 6.90 17.45 10.80
C ARG A 151 6.93 18.03 9.38
N TRP A 152 6.89 19.32 9.24
CA TRP A 152 6.97 19.99 7.96
C TRP A 152 8.36 19.92 7.37
N ARG A 153 8.45 19.61 6.07
CA ARG A 153 9.71 19.34 5.39
C ARG A 153 9.87 20.24 4.18
N SER A 154 11.12 20.54 3.84
CA SER A 154 11.47 21.27 2.64
C SER A 154 11.22 20.46 1.36
N ALA A 155 11.24 21.11 0.22
CA ALA A 155 11.37 20.45 -1.06
C ALA A 155 12.72 19.71 -1.14
N PRO A 156 12.81 18.55 -1.79
CA PRO A 156 14.09 17.84 -1.95
C PRO A 156 15.02 18.65 -2.85
N GLU A 157 16.31 18.66 -2.57
CA GLU A 157 17.33 19.35 -3.37
C GLU A 157 17.41 18.83 -4.81
N SER A 158 17.24 17.53 -4.98
CA SER A 158 17.08 16.90 -6.30
C SER A 158 15.58 16.76 -6.59
N LYS A 159 15.14 17.00 -7.82
CA LYS A 159 13.73 16.81 -8.26
C LYS A 159 13.27 15.35 -8.20
N LYS A 160 13.94 14.50 -7.42
CA LYS A 160 13.56 13.12 -7.16
C LYS A 160 12.41 13.07 -6.14
N GLN A 161 11.76 11.93 -6.05
CA GLN A 161 10.66 11.68 -5.10
C GLN A 161 11.14 11.83 -3.64
N GLY A 162 10.20 12.17 -2.76
CA GLY A 162 10.46 12.35 -1.33
C GLY A 162 10.39 13.81 -0.89
N SER A 163 10.78 14.06 0.33
CA SER A 163 10.89 15.39 0.93
C SER A 163 12.30 15.62 1.46
N GLY A 164 12.72 16.89 1.49
CA GLY A 164 14.00 17.30 2.05
C GLY A 164 14.01 17.28 3.59
N ASP A 165 14.90 18.08 4.19
CA ASP A 165 15.05 18.17 5.64
C ASP A 165 13.82 18.80 6.32
N PRO A 166 13.63 18.56 7.62
CA PRO A 166 12.62 19.27 8.41
C PRO A 166 12.85 20.78 8.33
N LEU A 167 11.75 21.53 8.20
CA LEU A 167 11.78 22.98 8.32
C LEU A 167 12.02 23.40 9.77
N THR A 168 12.35 24.67 9.98
CA THR A 168 12.48 25.22 11.33
C THR A 168 11.15 25.11 12.07
N GLU A 169 11.21 24.96 13.39
CA GLU A 169 10.01 24.82 14.22
C GLU A 169 9.07 26.03 14.10
N ASP A 170 9.62 27.24 13.98
CA ASP A 170 8.83 28.45 13.81
C ASP A 170 8.10 28.50 12.46
N THR A 171 8.76 28.11 11.39
CA THR A 171 8.11 27.95 10.08
C THR A 171 7.01 26.89 10.16
N GLY A 172 7.31 25.77 10.84
CA GLY A 172 6.34 24.70 11.02
C GLY A 172 5.10 25.12 11.83
N LYS A 173 5.27 25.93 12.87
CA LYS A 173 4.13 26.51 13.64
C LYS A 173 3.22 27.33 12.71
N VAL A 174 3.80 28.23 11.94
CA VAL A 174 3.04 29.04 10.98
C VAL A 174 2.27 28.17 9.98
N LEU A 175 2.91 27.13 9.43
CA LEU A 175 2.26 26.22 8.48
C LEU A 175 1.12 25.40 9.12
N THR A 176 1.31 24.93 10.35
CA THR A 176 0.26 24.22 11.10
C THR A 176 -0.93 25.13 11.37
N GLU A 177 -0.71 26.38 11.78
CA GLU A 177 -1.76 27.36 12.00
C GLU A 177 -2.53 27.70 10.71
N LEU A 178 -1.82 27.91 9.58
CA LEU A 178 -2.43 28.14 8.28
C LEU A 178 -3.30 26.96 7.84
N LEU A 179 -2.82 25.72 8.03
CA LEU A 179 -3.60 24.51 7.75
C LEU A 179 -4.87 24.48 8.60
N GLN A 180 -4.74 24.66 9.91
CA GLN A 180 -5.89 24.64 10.85
C GLN A 180 -6.93 25.72 10.51
N GLN A 181 -6.48 26.92 10.11
CA GLN A 181 -7.40 27.98 9.68
C GLN A 181 -8.13 27.57 8.40
N GLY A 182 -7.43 27.05 7.40
CA GLY A 182 -8.03 26.54 6.16
C GLY A 182 -9.05 25.43 6.41
N LEU A 183 -8.79 24.56 7.39
CA LEU A 183 -9.73 23.50 7.81
C LEU A 183 -11.01 24.10 8.40
N ARG A 184 -10.90 25.07 9.30
CA ARG A 184 -12.08 25.77 9.89
C ARG A 184 -12.91 26.47 8.83
N ASP A 185 -12.27 27.23 7.95
CA ASP A 185 -12.94 27.97 6.88
C ASP A 185 -13.64 27.03 5.88
N GLY A 186 -13.04 25.90 5.57
CA GLY A 186 -13.64 24.91 4.68
C GLY A 186 -14.82 24.20 5.32
N MET A 187 -14.75 23.88 6.62
CA MET A 187 -15.89 23.30 7.35
C MET A 187 -17.09 24.24 7.37
N LEU A 188 -16.89 25.54 7.59
CA LEU A 188 -17.98 26.51 7.53
C LEU A 188 -18.68 26.50 6.15
N ARG A 189 -17.92 26.37 5.06
CA ARG A 189 -18.49 26.28 3.70
C ARG A 189 -19.22 24.96 3.48
N TYR A 190 -18.68 23.85 3.99
CA TYR A 190 -19.33 22.55 3.93
C TYR A 190 -20.67 22.56 4.66
N ASP A 191 -20.70 23.07 5.89
CA ASP A 191 -21.90 23.15 6.71
C ASP A 191 -22.96 24.06 6.05
N GLU A 192 -22.53 25.17 5.46
CA GLU A 192 -23.45 26.05 4.71
C GLU A 192 -24.01 25.36 3.46
N ALA A 193 -23.20 24.62 2.71
CA ALA A 193 -23.69 23.84 1.58
C ALA A 193 -24.73 22.79 2.01
N MET A 194 -24.44 22.09 3.11
CA MET A 194 -25.41 21.13 3.70
C MET A 194 -26.70 21.82 4.14
N ARG A 195 -26.62 22.98 4.76
CA ARG A 195 -27.77 23.81 5.19
C ARG A 195 -28.62 24.26 4.01
N LEU A 196 -27.98 24.53 2.85
CA LEU A 196 -28.65 24.89 1.60
C LEU A 196 -29.25 23.68 0.86
N GLY A 197 -29.12 22.47 1.40
CA GLY A 197 -29.70 21.25 0.85
C GLY A 197 -28.87 20.59 -0.26
N VAL A 198 -27.58 20.94 -0.38
CA VAL A 198 -26.67 20.26 -1.31
C VAL A 198 -26.48 18.80 -0.88
N ALA A 199 -26.53 17.88 -1.84
CA ALA A 199 -26.31 16.48 -1.58
C ALA A 199 -24.92 16.23 -0.90
N PRO A 200 -24.83 15.35 0.10
CA PRO A 200 -23.60 15.12 0.85
C PRO A 200 -22.37 14.81 -0.02
N GLU A 201 -22.56 14.06 -1.10
CA GLU A 201 -21.48 13.75 -2.04
C GLU A 201 -20.96 14.99 -2.80
N GLN A 202 -21.80 15.98 -3.05
CA GLN A 202 -21.40 17.25 -3.69
C GLN A 202 -20.86 18.23 -2.65
N ALA A 203 -21.49 18.31 -1.47
CA ALA A 203 -21.03 19.17 -0.37
C ALA A 203 -19.57 18.88 0.03
N ARG A 204 -19.09 17.63 -0.12
CA ARG A 204 -17.69 17.25 0.11
C ARG A 204 -16.69 18.04 -0.75
N GLY A 205 -17.12 18.62 -1.87
CA GLY A 205 -16.29 19.52 -2.67
C GLY A 205 -15.81 20.75 -1.90
N PHE A 206 -16.49 21.10 -0.80
CA PHE A 206 -16.12 22.20 0.10
C PHE A 206 -15.20 21.76 1.25
N LEU A 207 -15.02 20.45 1.49
CA LEU A 207 -14.09 19.98 2.51
C LEU A 207 -12.66 20.37 2.14
N PRO A 208 -11.96 21.04 3.06
CA PRO A 208 -10.61 21.50 2.78
C PRO A 208 -9.60 20.37 2.88
N SER A 209 -8.45 20.57 2.27
CA SER A 209 -7.27 19.71 2.45
C SER A 209 -7.58 18.21 2.41
N MET A 210 -8.34 17.79 1.38
CA MET A 210 -8.76 16.36 1.22
C MET A 210 -7.60 15.38 1.36
N TYR A 211 -6.37 15.76 1.00
CA TYR A 211 -5.20 14.92 1.14
C TYR A 211 -4.87 14.52 2.58
N PHE A 212 -5.16 15.39 3.53
CA PHE A 212 -4.95 15.15 4.97
C PHE A 212 -6.16 14.51 5.67
N LEU A 213 -7.30 14.42 4.98
CA LEU A 213 -8.50 13.79 5.53
C LEU A 213 -8.26 12.30 5.78
N TYR A 214 -8.58 11.85 6.99
CA TYR A 214 -8.51 10.43 7.33
C TYR A 214 -9.59 9.62 6.63
N THR A 215 -9.21 8.45 6.15
CA THR A 215 -10.10 7.38 5.69
C THR A 215 -9.70 6.06 6.33
N SER A 216 -10.66 5.14 6.41
CA SER A 216 -10.42 3.79 6.92
C SER A 216 -10.80 2.76 5.86
N TRP A 217 -10.00 1.71 5.76
CA TRP A 217 -10.27 0.62 4.82
C TRP A 217 -9.77 -0.72 5.34
N ARG A 218 -10.33 -1.78 4.78
CA ARG A 218 -9.80 -3.13 4.91
C ARG A 218 -8.88 -3.41 3.73
N TRP A 219 -7.69 -3.93 3.99
CA TRP A 219 -6.73 -4.34 2.97
C TRP A 219 -6.38 -5.81 3.16
N THR A 220 -6.75 -6.64 2.18
CA THR A 220 -6.36 -8.05 2.16
C THR A 220 -5.34 -8.25 1.06
N ALA A 221 -4.19 -8.80 1.42
CA ALA A 221 -3.05 -8.92 0.52
C ALA A 221 -2.18 -10.13 0.87
N SER A 222 -1.50 -10.72 -0.12
CA SER A 222 -0.54 -11.79 0.14
C SER A 222 0.72 -11.27 0.82
N LEU A 223 1.51 -12.19 1.38
CA LEU A 223 2.82 -11.87 1.93
C LEU A 223 3.73 -11.22 0.87
N GLN A 224 3.66 -11.64 -0.39
CA GLN A 224 4.43 -10.99 -1.47
C GLN A 224 4.12 -9.49 -1.58
N ALA A 225 2.85 -9.09 -1.59
CA ALA A 225 2.47 -7.68 -1.66
C ALA A 225 2.87 -6.90 -0.41
N VAL A 226 2.73 -7.53 0.76
CA VAL A 226 3.15 -6.94 2.03
C VAL A 226 4.67 -6.73 2.05
N MET A 227 5.45 -7.72 1.61
CA MET A 227 6.91 -7.61 1.47
C MET A 227 7.28 -6.47 0.50
N HIS A 228 6.63 -6.41 -0.66
CA HIS A 228 6.88 -5.36 -1.64
C HIS A 228 6.49 -3.96 -1.10
N PHE A 229 5.38 -3.84 -0.39
CA PHE A 229 5.00 -2.59 0.27
C PHE A 229 6.05 -2.14 1.28
N ILE A 230 6.53 -3.05 2.13
CA ILE A 230 7.55 -2.78 3.14
C ILE A 230 8.87 -2.40 2.46
N ASP A 231 9.31 -3.14 1.44
CA ASP A 231 10.51 -2.81 0.68
C ASP A 231 10.45 -1.37 0.16
N GLN A 232 9.41 -1.04 -0.60
CA GLN A 232 9.29 0.24 -1.29
C GLN A 232 9.01 1.43 -0.36
N ARG A 233 8.46 1.21 0.83
CA ARG A 233 8.02 2.31 1.71
C ARG A 233 8.81 2.41 3.01
N LEU A 234 9.48 1.34 3.42
CA LEU A 234 10.29 1.32 4.63
C LEU A 234 11.78 1.19 4.34
N VAL A 235 12.16 0.26 3.45
CA VAL A 235 13.56 -0.07 3.16
C VAL A 235 14.17 0.91 2.16
N GLN A 236 13.51 1.12 1.02
CA GLN A 236 14.00 2.02 -0.03
C GLN A 236 13.96 3.48 0.41
N ASP A 237 14.93 4.26 -0.09
CA ASP A 237 14.96 5.70 0.12
C ASP A 237 13.92 6.42 -0.75
N GLY A 238 13.51 7.64 -0.31
CA GLY A 238 12.61 8.50 -1.07
C GLY A 238 11.12 8.30 -0.78
N ALA A 239 10.75 7.41 0.15
CA ALA A 239 9.37 7.34 0.63
C ALA A 239 9.05 8.56 1.51
N GLN A 240 7.83 9.08 1.38
CA GLN A 240 7.32 10.14 2.24
C GLN A 240 7.28 9.67 3.71
N SER A 241 7.56 10.56 4.67
CA SER A 241 7.70 10.20 6.08
C SER A 241 6.46 9.52 6.64
N GLU A 242 5.28 10.02 6.29
CA GLU A 242 4.01 9.50 6.81
C GLU A 242 3.75 8.05 6.37
N ILE A 243 3.89 7.73 5.09
CA ILE A 243 3.69 6.35 4.64
C ILE A 243 4.77 5.40 5.16
N ARG A 244 5.98 5.91 5.43
CA ARG A 244 7.06 5.12 6.05
C ARG A 244 6.68 4.66 7.44
N GLU A 245 6.01 5.48 8.25
CA GLU A 245 5.53 5.11 9.58
C GLU A 245 4.46 4.02 9.50
N TYR A 246 3.54 4.11 8.55
CA TYR A 246 2.56 3.06 8.30
C TYR A 246 3.21 1.75 7.84
N ALA A 247 4.21 1.82 6.97
CA ALA A 247 4.95 0.63 6.54
C ALA A 247 5.72 -0.02 7.70
N ARG A 248 6.24 0.79 8.64
CA ARG A 248 6.84 0.29 9.89
C ARG A 248 5.79 -0.44 10.72
N ALA A 249 4.62 0.14 10.92
CA ALA A 249 3.55 -0.48 11.68
C ALA A 249 3.07 -1.82 11.06
N VAL A 250 2.97 -1.89 9.72
CA VAL A 250 2.68 -3.17 9.03
C VAL A 250 3.79 -4.18 9.28
N TYR A 251 5.06 -3.78 9.16
CA TYR A 251 6.19 -4.66 9.44
C TYR A 251 6.16 -5.21 10.86
N ASP A 252 5.93 -4.33 11.85
CA ASP A 252 5.91 -4.70 13.27
C ASP A 252 4.75 -5.66 13.61
N GLU A 253 3.60 -5.56 12.92
CA GLU A 253 2.47 -6.49 13.08
C GLU A 253 2.78 -7.90 12.56
N VAL A 254 3.60 -8.05 11.52
CA VAL A 254 3.76 -9.35 10.83
C VAL A 254 5.15 -9.99 10.98
N HIS A 255 6.18 -9.21 11.26
CA HIS A 255 7.58 -9.68 11.27
C HIS A 255 7.81 -10.85 12.23
N SER A 256 7.22 -10.83 13.42
CA SER A 256 7.41 -11.89 14.42
C SER A 256 6.91 -13.28 13.97
N ALA A 257 5.90 -13.30 13.09
CA ALA A 257 5.34 -14.54 12.56
C ALA A 257 6.06 -15.02 11.27
N PHE A 258 6.82 -14.15 10.60
CA PHE A 258 7.51 -14.42 9.33
C PHE A 258 8.96 -13.93 9.33
N PRO A 259 9.77 -14.24 10.36
CA PRO A 259 11.10 -13.66 10.50
C PRO A 259 12.03 -14.00 9.32
N ASN A 260 12.00 -15.23 8.81
CA ASN A 260 12.88 -15.66 7.73
C ASN A 260 12.49 -15.07 6.37
N ALA A 261 11.21 -14.82 6.14
CA ALA A 261 10.74 -14.16 4.92
C ALA A 261 11.20 -12.69 4.87
N PHE A 262 11.12 -11.97 5.99
CA PHE A 262 11.55 -10.57 6.08
C PHE A 262 13.06 -10.40 6.16
N GLU A 263 13.80 -11.33 6.77
CA GLU A 263 15.27 -11.34 6.72
C GLU A 263 15.77 -11.45 5.28
N ALA A 264 15.11 -12.24 4.46
CA ALA A 264 15.44 -12.38 3.05
C ALA A 264 15.25 -11.08 2.27
N LEU A 265 14.30 -10.20 2.65
CA LEU A 265 14.14 -8.85 2.07
C LEU A 265 15.31 -7.93 2.40
N THR A 266 15.75 -7.93 3.65
CA THR A 266 16.81 -7.03 4.12
C THR A 266 18.20 -7.44 3.64
N THR A 267 18.38 -8.71 3.26
CA THR A 267 19.68 -9.25 2.76
C THR A 267 19.86 -9.03 1.25
N THR A 268 18.83 -8.57 0.55
CA THR A 268 18.87 -8.33 -0.91
C THR A 268 19.20 -6.86 -1.25
N VAL A 269 19.33 -6.02 -0.23
CA VAL A 269 19.83 -4.64 -0.25
C VAL A 269 21.23 -4.62 0.34
#